data_c045eacd036a141ae717924f51e34d6b
#
_entry.id   c045eacd036a141ae717924f51e34d6b
#
_cell.length_a   1.000
_cell.length_b   1.000
_cell.length_c   1.000
_cell.angle_alpha   90.00
_cell.angle_beta   90.00
_cell.angle_gamma   90.00
#
_symmetry.space_group_name_H-M   'P 1'
#
loop_
_entity.id
_entity.type
_entity.pdbx_description
1 polymer ?
#
loop_
_entity_poly.entity_id
_entity_poly.type
_entity_poly.pdbx_seq_one_letter_code
_entity_poly.pdbx_strand_id
1 'polypeptide(L)'
;MQLVSGGELFDRIVEKGFYTEKDASKLIQQILDAVKYLHDMGIVHRDLKPENLLYDSMEEDSKIMISDFGLSKIEGSGSVMSTACGTPGYVAPEVLAQKPYSKAVDCWSIGVIAYILLCGYPPFYDENDAKLFEQILKADYEFDSPYWDDISDSAKDFIVHLMEKDPRIRYTCDQALQHPWIAGDTALDKNIHESVSAQIKKNFAKSKWRQAFNATAVVRHMRRLQLGTSQEGPSQTTLPSPLRAHLLLPEATETEHTTESPCEGCCSQSADGGAERDPLSNCTYRCHPTSLV
;
A
#
# COMPACT_ATOMS: atom_id res chain seq x y z
N MET A 1 16.35 2.24 -14.79
CA MET A 1 15.04 1.59 -14.56
C MET A 1 15.31 0.10 -14.53
N GLN A 2 15.00 -0.60 -13.45
CA GLN A 2 15.18 -2.05 -13.37
C GLN A 2 14.10 -2.73 -14.20
N LEU A 3 14.48 -3.74 -14.99
CA LEU A 3 13.53 -4.52 -15.77
C LEU A 3 12.89 -5.57 -14.83
N VAL A 4 11.58 -5.50 -14.66
CA VAL A 4 10.80 -6.45 -13.89
C VAL A 4 10.23 -7.49 -14.84
N SER A 5 10.60 -8.75 -14.68
CA SER A 5 10.28 -9.84 -15.63
C SER A 5 9.44 -10.98 -15.03
N GLY A 6 9.19 -10.94 -13.71
CA GLY A 6 8.54 -12.04 -12.97
C GLY A 6 7.01 -12.09 -13.06
N GLY A 7 6.37 -11.13 -13.75
CA GLY A 7 4.91 -11.09 -13.92
C GLY A 7 4.15 -10.52 -12.73
N GLU A 8 2.82 -10.50 -12.84
CA GLU A 8 1.91 -9.97 -11.82
C GLU A 8 1.70 -10.98 -10.68
N LEU A 9 1.45 -10.44 -9.47
CA LEU A 9 1.27 -11.23 -8.25
C LEU A 9 0.19 -12.32 -8.39
N PHE A 10 -0.98 -11.98 -8.89
CA PHE A 10 -2.10 -12.94 -8.99
C PHE A 10 -1.90 -14.02 -10.06
N ASP A 11 -1.26 -13.69 -11.18
CA ASP A 11 -0.96 -14.68 -12.23
C ASP A 11 -0.08 -15.79 -11.65
N ARG A 12 0.95 -15.40 -10.90
CA ARG A 12 1.88 -16.35 -10.30
C ARG A 12 1.23 -17.23 -9.24
N ILE A 13 0.33 -16.68 -8.41
CA ILE A 13 -0.44 -17.49 -7.45
C ILE A 13 -1.30 -18.53 -8.19
N VAL A 14 -1.97 -18.12 -9.26
CA VAL A 14 -2.83 -19.01 -10.06
C VAL A 14 -2.05 -20.17 -10.70
N GLU A 15 -0.80 -19.90 -11.12
CA GLU A 15 0.06 -20.88 -11.79
C GLU A 15 0.80 -21.83 -10.84
N LYS A 16 0.94 -21.48 -9.56
CA LYS A 16 1.83 -22.16 -8.61
C LYS A 16 1.41 -23.60 -8.25
N GLY A 17 0.12 -23.95 -8.33
CA GLY A 17 -0.42 -25.27 -8.01
C GLY A 17 -0.50 -25.62 -6.51
N PHE A 18 0.21 -24.91 -5.66
CA PHE A 18 0.20 -25.04 -4.20
C PHE A 18 0.38 -23.67 -3.56
N TYR A 19 -0.48 -23.32 -2.62
CA TYR A 19 -0.47 -22.00 -1.97
C TYR A 19 -1.10 -22.10 -0.59
N THR A 20 -0.46 -21.54 0.41
CA THR A 20 -0.88 -21.60 1.80
C THR A 20 -1.09 -20.20 2.37
N GLU A 21 -1.74 -20.13 3.54
CA GLU A 21 -1.83 -18.92 4.33
C GLU A 21 -0.45 -18.36 4.70
N LYS A 22 0.52 -19.27 4.97
CA LYS A 22 1.92 -18.92 5.25
C LYS A 22 2.62 -18.29 4.04
N ASP A 23 2.30 -18.72 2.82
CA ASP A 23 2.77 -18.07 1.61
C ASP A 23 2.20 -16.65 1.48
N ALA A 24 0.89 -16.47 1.76
CA ALA A 24 0.24 -15.16 1.79
C ALA A 24 0.90 -14.24 2.81
N SER A 25 1.15 -14.72 4.02
CA SER A 25 1.84 -13.96 5.08
C SER A 25 3.21 -13.45 4.64
N LYS A 26 4.03 -14.30 4.01
CA LYS A 26 5.35 -13.92 3.48
C LYS A 26 5.27 -12.86 2.38
N LEU A 27 4.25 -12.94 1.51
CA LEU A 27 4.03 -11.93 0.47
C LEU A 27 3.65 -10.59 1.09
N ILE A 28 2.74 -10.59 2.05
CA ILE A 28 2.32 -9.38 2.77
C ILE A 28 3.49 -8.79 3.56
N GLN A 29 4.34 -9.60 4.18
CA GLN A 29 5.54 -9.13 4.86
C GLN A 29 6.45 -8.33 3.91
N GLN A 30 6.71 -8.84 2.70
CA GLN A 30 7.53 -8.13 1.71
C GLN A 30 6.89 -6.80 1.28
N ILE A 31 5.56 -6.78 1.10
CA ILE A 31 4.84 -5.56 0.74
C ILE A 31 4.92 -4.54 1.88
N LEU A 32 4.72 -4.99 3.13
CA LEU A 32 4.83 -4.14 4.32
C LEU A 32 6.23 -3.54 4.48
N ASP A 33 7.29 -4.34 4.29
CA ASP A 33 8.69 -3.87 4.36
C ASP A 33 8.95 -2.77 3.32
N ALA A 34 8.49 -2.98 2.09
CA ALA A 34 8.65 -2.00 1.01
C ALA A 34 7.85 -0.72 1.27
N VAL A 35 6.58 -0.83 1.72
CA VAL A 35 5.75 0.34 2.03
C VAL A 35 6.24 1.07 3.28
N LYS A 36 6.71 0.34 4.30
CA LYS A 36 7.37 0.96 5.46
C LYS A 36 8.54 1.83 5.03
N TYR A 37 9.41 1.32 4.16
CA TYR A 37 10.52 2.10 3.62
C TYR A 37 10.04 3.40 2.93
N LEU A 38 8.97 3.34 2.13
CA LEU A 38 8.38 4.53 1.52
C LEU A 38 7.86 5.51 2.58
N HIS A 39 7.17 4.99 3.60
CA HIS A 39 6.62 5.79 4.69
C HIS A 39 7.71 6.46 5.55
N ASP A 40 8.84 5.78 5.76
CA ASP A 40 10.01 6.34 6.46
C ASP A 40 10.66 7.48 5.66
N MET A 41 10.59 7.41 4.32
CA MET A 41 11.02 8.49 3.42
C MET A 41 9.95 9.58 3.24
N GLY A 42 8.84 9.51 3.96
CA GLY A 42 7.73 10.45 3.84
C GLY A 42 6.90 10.29 2.55
N ILE A 43 7.02 9.18 1.83
CA ILE A 43 6.31 8.93 0.58
C ILE A 43 5.07 8.09 0.85
N VAL A 44 3.91 8.55 0.35
CA VAL A 44 2.64 7.81 0.35
C VAL A 44 2.34 7.39 -1.09
N HIS A 45 2.10 6.08 -1.30
CA HIS A 45 1.92 5.50 -2.64
C HIS A 45 0.55 5.83 -3.23
N ARG A 46 -0.54 5.64 -2.47
CA ARG A 46 -1.94 5.99 -2.76
C ARG A 46 -2.66 5.17 -3.84
N ASP A 47 -1.99 4.25 -4.52
CA ASP A 47 -2.59 3.33 -5.51
C ASP A 47 -1.99 1.92 -5.40
N LEU A 48 -1.89 1.41 -4.16
CA LEU A 48 -1.50 0.02 -3.94
C LEU A 48 -2.63 -0.90 -4.38
N LYS A 49 -2.31 -1.80 -5.29
CA LYS A 49 -3.21 -2.83 -5.83
C LYS A 49 -2.38 -3.96 -6.44
N PRO A 50 -2.95 -5.15 -6.65
CA PRO A 50 -2.22 -6.31 -7.16
C PRO A 50 -1.52 -6.09 -8.49
N GLU A 51 -2.08 -5.26 -9.37
CA GLU A 51 -1.51 -4.93 -10.69
C GLU A 51 -0.19 -4.13 -10.57
N ASN A 52 0.00 -3.44 -9.44
CA ASN A 52 1.20 -2.67 -9.15
C ASN A 52 2.24 -3.46 -8.32
N LEU A 53 1.95 -4.73 -8.02
CA LEU A 53 2.82 -5.65 -7.31
C LEU A 53 3.36 -6.69 -8.27
N LEU A 54 4.63 -6.56 -8.64
CA LEU A 54 5.28 -7.36 -9.66
C LEU A 54 6.43 -8.17 -9.07
N TYR A 55 6.64 -9.37 -9.57
CA TYR A 55 7.84 -10.13 -9.22
C TYR A 55 9.05 -9.64 -10.04
N ASP A 56 10.16 -9.45 -9.36
CA ASP A 56 11.43 -8.99 -9.98
C ASP A 56 11.92 -9.97 -11.07
N SER A 57 11.84 -11.28 -10.81
CA SER A 57 12.28 -12.33 -11.71
C SER A 57 11.29 -13.51 -11.75
N MET A 58 11.53 -14.45 -12.67
CA MET A 58 10.76 -15.70 -12.80
C MET A 58 11.16 -16.76 -11.76
N GLU A 59 12.15 -16.51 -10.93
CA GLU A 59 12.62 -17.43 -9.89
C GLU A 59 11.57 -17.60 -8.78
N GLU A 60 11.60 -18.77 -8.12
CA GLU A 60 10.59 -19.11 -7.12
C GLU A 60 10.67 -18.22 -5.87
N ASP A 61 11.87 -17.81 -5.48
CA ASP A 61 12.18 -16.94 -4.34
C ASP A 61 12.23 -15.43 -4.73
N SER A 62 11.69 -15.08 -5.89
CA SER A 62 11.68 -13.70 -6.40
C SER A 62 10.99 -12.74 -5.44
N LYS A 63 11.56 -11.54 -5.32
CA LYS A 63 11.02 -10.46 -4.49
C LYS A 63 9.87 -9.74 -5.16
N ILE A 64 8.95 -9.22 -4.34
CA ILE A 64 7.89 -8.32 -4.78
C ILE A 64 8.46 -6.91 -4.96
N MET A 65 8.15 -6.31 -6.10
CA MET A 65 8.48 -4.93 -6.46
C MET A 65 7.21 -4.12 -6.57
N ILE A 66 7.19 -2.93 -5.95
CA ILE A 66 6.08 -1.98 -6.08
C ILE A 66 6.35 -1.10 -7.30
N SER A 67 5.37 -0.97 -8.16
CA SER A 67 5.42 -0.18 -9.40
C SER A 67 4.36 0.92 -9.40
N ASP A 68 4.41 1.80 -10.41
CA ASP A 68 3.44 2.88 -10.65
C ASP A 68 3.33 3.91 -9.51
N PHE A 69 4.33 4.76 -9.41
CA PHE A 69 4.37 5.90 -8.48
C PHE A 69 3.66 7.16 -9.04
N GLY A 70 2.84 7.03 -10.09
CA GLY A 70 2.16 8.15 -10.75
C GLY A 70 1.23 8.94 -9.84
N LEU A 71 0.67 8.31 -8.81
CA LEU A 71 -0.18 8.94 -7.80
C LEU A 71 0.55 9.24 -6.48
N SER A 72 1.80 8.84 -6.31
CA SER A 72 2.52 9.00 -5.05
C SER A 72 2.73 10.47 -4.67
N LYS A 73 2.83 10.75 -3.37
CA LYS A 73 3.01 12.10 -2.83
C LYS A 73 3.95 12.09 -1.61
N ILE A 74 4.74 13.16 -1.49
CA ILE A 74 5.59 13.39 -0.31
C ILE A 74 4.73 14.03 0.78
N GLU A 75 4.65 13.40 1.95
CA GLU A 75 3.99 13.91 3.13
C GLU A 75 4.75 15.15 3.64
N GLY A 76 4.03 16.21 4.03
CA GLY A 76 4.67 17.43 4.51
C GLY A 76 5.11 18.42 3.41
N SER A 77 4.83 18.17 2.14
CA SER A 77 5.14 19.07 1.02
C SER A 77 4.28 20.36 0.99
N GLY A 78 3.73 20.77 2.13
CA GLY A 78 2.95 22.03 2.28
C GLY A 78 1.49 21.93 1.85
N SER A 79 1.01 20.81 1.30
CA SER A 79 -0.40 20.60 0.95
C SER A 79 -0.97 19.36 1.62
N VAL A 80 -2.09 19.53 2.32
CA VAL A 80 -2.88 18.43 2.88
C VAL A 80 -3.34 17.51 1.74
N MET A 81 -3.21 16.19 1.93
CA MET A 81 -3.74 15.21 0.99
C MET A 81 -5.24 15.06 1.22
N SER A 82 -6.05 15.49 0.25
CA SER A 82 -7.52 15.37 0.29
C SER A 82 -8.13 15.04 -1.07
N THR A 83 -7.30 14.90 -2.11
CA THR A 83 -7.78 14.59 -3.46
C THR A 83 -8.13 13.10 -3.54
N ALA A 84 -9.39 12.80 -3.90
CA ALA A 84 -9.80 11.42 -4.16
C ALA A 84 -9.01 10.88 -5.37
N CYS A 85 -8.23 9.83 -5.16
CA CYS A 85 -7.45 9.14 -6.18
C CYS A 85 -7.26 7.67 -5.78
N GLY A 86 -6.85 6.83 -6.74
CA GLY A 86 -6.67 5.40 -6.56
C GLY A 86 -7.78 4.58 -7.22
N THR A 87 -7.67 3.27 -7.10
CA THR A 87 -8.61 2.30 -7.68
C THR A 87 -9.73 1.99 -6.67
N PRO A 88 -11.02 2.19 -6.98
CA PRO A 88 -12.12 2.21 -6.01
C PRO A 88 -12.13 1.08 -4.97
N GLY A 89 -11.95 -0.17 -5.37
CA GLY A 89 -11.98 -1.31 -4.44
C GLY A 89 -10.86 -1.35 -3.40
N TYR A 90 -9.80 -0.56 -3.56
CA TYR A 90 -8.62 -0.53 -2.68
C TYR A 90 -8.48 0.78 -1.90
N VAL A 91 -9.34 1.76 -2.17
CA VAL A 91 -9.26 3.11 -1.59
C VAL A 91 -9.83 3.12 -0.18
N ALA A 92 -9.12 3.79 0.74
CA ALA A 92 -9.55 3.92 2.12
C ALA A 92 -10.79 4.82 2.29
N PRO A 93 -11.62 4.60 3.34
CA PRO A 93 -12.84 5.36 3.60
C PRO A 93 -12.64 6.88 3.64
N GLU A 94 -11.56 7.34 4.28
CA GLU A 94 -11.25 8.76 4.40
C GLU A 94 -10.93 9.42 3.06
N VAL A 95 -10.37 8.68 2.09
CA VAL A 95 -10.11 9.19 0.74
C VAL A 95 -11.42 9.36 -0.03
N LEU A 96 -12.33 8.37 0.02
CA LEU A 96 -13.67 8.47 -0.58
C LEU A 96 -14.48 9.60 0.04
N ALA A 97 -14.35 9.80 1.36
CA ALA A 97 -15.00 10.88 2.08
C ALA A 97 -14.38 12.26 1.82
N GLN A 98 -13.32 12.33 0.98
CA GLN A 98 -12.57 13.56 0.65
C GLN A 98 -12.05 14.29 1.91
N LYS A 99 -11.76 13.55 2.96
CA LYS A 99 -11.15 14.06 4.19
C LYS A 99 -9.64 14.13 4.05
N PRO A 100 -8.96 14.96 4.88
CA PRO A 100 -7.50 14.88 5.00
C PRO A 100 -7.05 13.47 5.34
N TYR A 101 -6.07 12.95 4.61
CA TYR A 101 -5.54 11.60 4.81
C TYR A 101 -4.01 11.58 4.84
N SER A 102 -3.45 10.50 5.33
CA SER A 102 -2.02 10.28 5.54
C SER A 102 -1.57 8.95 4.95
N LYS A 103 -0.38 8.50 5.30
CA LYS A 103 0.18 7.18 4.94
C LYS A 103 -0.68 5.98 5.40
N ALA A 104 -1.61 6.17 6.34
CA ALA A 104 -2.55 5.13 6.76
C ALA A 104 -3.44 4.58 5.61
N VAL A 105 -3.59 5.33 4.51
CA VAL A 105 -4.34 4.86 3.33
C VAL A 105 -3.67 3.67 2.65
N ASP A 106 -2.34 3.63 2.63
CA ASP A 106 -1.59 2.50 2.07
C ASP A 106 -1.76 1.24 2.95
N CYS A 107 -1.83 1.40 4.27
CA CYS A 107 -2.09 0.29 5.20
C CYS A 107 -3.47 -0.34 4.97
N TRP A 108 -4.51 0.47 4.72
CA TRP A 108 -5.82 -0.01 4.30
C TRP A 108 -5.74 -0.85 3.02
N SER A 109 -5.07 -0.33 1.99
CA SER A 109 -4.91 -1.03 0.72
C SER A 109 -4.19 -2.37 0.89
N ILE A 110 -3.18 -2.45 1.79
CA ILE A 110 -2.51 -3.71 2.13
C ILE A 110 -3.49 -4.68 2.79
N GLY A 111 -4.37 -4.20 3.67
CA GLY A 111 -5.43 -5.02 4.27
C GLY A 111 -6.38 -5.62 3.22
N VAL A 112 -6.80 -4.82 2.23
CA VAL A 112 -7.61 -5.29 1.10
C VAL A 112 -6.86 -6.35 0.28
N ILE A 113 -5.57 -6.13 0.00
CA ILE A 113 -4.73 -7.08 -0.73
C ILE A 113 -4.59 -8.39 0.07
N ALA A 114 -4.35 -8.33 1.39
CA ALA A 114 -4.28 -9.49 2.25
C ALA A 114 -5.59 -10.29 2.24
N TYR A 115 -6.72 -9.61 2.30
CA TYR A 115 -8.04 -10.25 2.18
C TYR A 115 -8.15 -11.04 0.87
N ILE A 116 -7.82 -10.43 -0.26
CA ILE A 116 -7.90 -11.09 -1.58
C ILE A 116 -6.91 -12.25 -1.69
N LEU A 117 -5.71 -12.12 -1.14
CA LEU A 117 -4.71 -13.20 -1.16
C LEU A 117 -5.16 -14.45 -0.43
N LEU A 118 -6.08 -14.35 0.54
CA LEU A 118 -6.56 -15.47 1.35
C LEU A 118 -7.84 -16.11 0.81
N CYS A 119 -8.69 -15.35 0.10
CA CYS A 119 -9.97 -15.88 -0.40
C CYS A 119 -10.16 -15.77 -1.92
N GLY A 120 -9.37 -14.95 -2.62
CA GLY A 120 -9.42 -14.79 -4.08
C GLY A 120 -10.50 -13.85 -4.60
N TYR A 121 -11.23 -13.14 -3.74
CA TYR A 121 -12.24 -12.13 -4.12
C TYR A 121 -12.11 -10.87 -3.27
N PRO A 122 -12.57 -9.68 -3.77
CA PRO A 122 -12.43 -8.44 -3.02
C PRO A 122 -13.43 -8.35 -1.85
N PRO A 123 -13.06 -7.67 -0.74
CA PRO A 123 -13.94 -7.50 0.42
C PRO A 123 -15.14 -6.59 0.13
N PHE A 124 -15.04 -5.72 -0.85
CA PHE A 124 -16.09 -4.81 -1.27
C PHE A 124 -16.39 -5.01 -2.75
N TYR A 125 -17.64 -5.29 -3.07
CA TYR A 125 -18.08 -5.47 -4.45
C TYR A 125 -19.56 -5.15 -4.59
N ASP A 126 -19.89 -4.29 -5.55
CA ASP A 126 -21.25 -4.10 -6.05
C ASP A 126 -21.16 -3.63 -7.51
N GLU A 127 -22.18 -3.96 -8.32
CA GLU A 127 -22.28 -3.45 -9.70
C GLU A 127 -22.62 -1.95 -9.73
N ASN A 128 -23.19 -1.44 -8.65
CA ASN A 128 -23.51 -0.03 -8.46
C ASN A 128 -22.42 0.65 -7.62
N ASP A 129 -21.73 1.60 -8.23
CA ASP A 129 -20.63 2.34 -7.59
C ASP A 129 -21.05 3.01 -6.28
N ALA A 130 -22.29 3.53 -6.18
CA ALA A 130 -22.77 4.18 -4.96
C ALA A 130 -22.88 3.20 -3.78
N LYS A 131 -23.34 1.96 -4.05
CA LYS A 131 -23.41 0.91 -3.04
C LYS A 131 -22.00 0.42 -2.67
N LEU A 132 -21.11 0.24 -3.64
CA LEU A 132 -19.71 -0.08 -3.40
C LEU A 132 -19.06 0.96 -2.46
N PHE A 133 -19.27 2.24 -2.73
CA PHE A 133 -18.74 3.32 -1.90
C PHE A 133 -19.36 3.32 -0.50
N GLU A 134 -20.65 3.02 -0.38
CA GLU A 134 -21.32 2.88 0.91
C GLU A 134 -20.71 1.76 1.76
N GLN A 135 -20.45 0.58 1.17
CA GLN A 135 -19.76 -0.53 1.84
C GLN A 135 -18.38 -0.10 2.35
N ILE A 136 -17.57 0.52 1.49
CA ILE A 136 -16.23 1.00 1.87
C ILE A 136 -16.30 2.05 2.98
N LEU A 137 -17.19 3.04 2.87
CA LEU A 137 -17.36 4.10 3.88
C LEU A 137 -17.79 3.57 5.24
N LYS A 138 -18.52 2.44 5.28
CA LYS A 138 -18.91 1.75 6.49
C LYS A 138 -17.86 0.78 7.01
N ALA A 139 -16.89 0.40 6.17
CA ALA A 139 -16.00 -0.76 6.34
C ALA A 139 -16.83 -2.05 6.54
N ASP A 140 -17.87 -2.22 5.72
CA ASP A 140 -18.84 -3.29 5.80
C ASP A 140 -18.39 -4.46 4.90
N TYR A 141 -17.67 -5.40 5.49
CA TYR A 141 -17.16 -6.63 4.84
C TYR A 141 -17.27 -7.80 5.82
N GLU A 142 -17.32 -9.00 5.30
CA GLU A 142 -17.49 -10.24 6.06
C GLU A 142 -16.43 -11.27 5.67
N PHE A 143 -16.27 -12.27 6.53
CA PHE A 143 -15.45 -13.45 6.27
C PHE A 143 -16.36 -14.65 5.95
N ASP A 144 -16.75 -14.75 4.68
CA ASP A 144 -17.81 -15.66 4.23
C ASP A 144 -17.41 -17.14 4.25
N SER A 145 -18.29 -18.00 4.77
CA SER A 145 -18.22 -19.44 4.56
C SER A 145 -18.58 -19.78 3.10
N PRO A 146 -17.97 -20.79 2.45
CA PRO A 146 -16.90 -21.66 2.99
C PRO A 146 -15.47 -21.13 2.80
N TYR A 147 -15.29 -19.96 2.20
CA TYR A 147 -13.98 -19.49 1.74
C TYR A 147 -13.02 -19.15 2.88
N TRP A 148 -13.57 -18.75 4.03
CA TRP A 148 -12.84 -18.34 5.22
C TRP A 148 -12.80 -19.37 6.35
N ASP A 149 -13.42 -20.56 6.16
CA ASP A 149 -13.50 -21.59 7.18
C ASP A 149 -12.12 -22.19 7.48
N ASP A 150 -11.26 -22.24 6.49
CA ASP A 150 -9.90 -22.79 6.57
C ASP A 150 -8.80 -21.74 6.86
N ILE A 151 -9.19 -20.49 7.10
CA ILE A 151 -8.28 -19.38 7.37
C ILE A 151 -8.23 -19.12 8.88
N SER A 152 -7.02 -18.92 9.42
CA SER A 152 -6.81 -18.72 10.85
C SER A 152 -7.48 -17.43 11.37
N ASP A 153 -7.86 -17.45 12.65
CA ASP A 153 -8.34 -16.25 13.33
C ASP A 153 -7.26 -15.18 13.42
N SER A 154 -5.98 -15.57 13.44
CA SER A 154 -4.86 -14.64 13.41
C SER A 154 -4.79 -13.86 12.09
N ALA A 155 -5.06 -14.52 10.95
CA ALA A 155 -5.14 -13.83 9.65
C ALA A 155 -6.32 -12.85 9.57
N LYS A 156 -7.47 -13.26 10.09
CA LYS A 156 -8.67 -12.41 10.16
C LYS A 156 -8.43 -11.19 11.04
N ASP A 157 -7.82 -11.39 12.22
CA ASP A 157 -7.46 -10.32 13.15
C ASP A 157 -6.48 -9.31 12.51
N PHE A 158 -5.46 -9.81 11.80
CA PHE A 158 -4.53 -8.97 11.04
C PHE A 158 -5.25 -8.06 10.02
N ILE A 159 -6.19 -8.63 9.25
CA ILE A 159 -6.98 -7.87 8.27
C ILE A 159 -7.84 -6.81 8.96
N VAL A 160 -8.52 -7.16 10.06
CA VAL A 160 -9.36 -6.22 10.83
C VAL A 160 -8.56 -5.00 11.27
N HIS A 161 -7.33 -5.18 11.76
CA HIS A 161 -6.48 -4.08 12.19
C HIS A 161 -6.00 -3.18 11.05
N LEU A 162 -5.76 -3.73 9.85
CA LEU A 162 -5.39 -2.94 8.67
C LEU A 162 -6.60 -2.29 7.99
N MET A 163 -7.77 -2.95 8.03
CA MET A 163 -9.00 -2.42 7.47
C MET A 163 -9.86 -1.71 8.53
N GLU A 164 -9.23 -1.20 9.59
CA GLU A 164 -9.86 -0.34 10.57
C GLU A 164 -10.29 0.97 9.92
N LYS A 165 -11.56 1.34 10.15
CA LYS A 165 -12.17 2.51 9.54
C LYS A 165 -11.54 3.82 9.97
N ASP A 166 -11.21 3.95 11.28
CA ASP A 166 -10.55 5.13 11.81
C ASP A 166 -9.05 5.08 11.53
N PRO A 167 -8.51 5.95 10.65
CA PRO A 167 -7.08 5.90 10.29
C PRO A 167 -6.13 6.18 11.47
N ARG A 168 -6.62 6.70 12.59
CA ARG A 168 -5.80 6.99 13.79
C ARG A 168 -5.49 5.76 14.62
N ILE A 169 -6.35 4.72 14.55
CA ILE A 169 -6.18 3.46 15.27
C ILE A 169 -5.86 2.30 14.33
N ARG A 170 -5.96 2.52 13.01
CA ARG A 170 -5.50 1.56 11.98
C ARG A 170 -4.03 1.29 12.17
N TYR A 171 -3.61 0.03 12.05
CA TYR A 171 -2.21 -0.37 12.15
C TYR A 171 -1.34 0.36 11.15
N THR A 172 -0.18 0.82 11.62
CA THR A 172 0.95 1.24 10.77
C THR A 172 1.68 0.01 10.24
N CYS A 173 2.55 0.20 9.24
CA CYS A 173 3.40 -0.89 8.74
C CYS A 173 4.26 -1.49 9.86
N ASP A 174 4.78 -0.69 10.79
CA ASP A 174 5.56 -1.18 11.93
C ASP A 174 4.76 -2.10 12.84
N GLN A 175 3.52 -1.73 13.18
CA GLN A 175 2.63 -2.54 13.98
C GLN A 175 2.22 -3.82 13.25
N ALA A 176 1.91 -3.71 11.96
CA ALA A 176 1.55 -4.86 11.12
C ALA A 176 2.69 -5.87 10.98
N LEU A 177 3.93 -5.41 10.84
CA LEU A 177 5.12 -6.28 10.80
C LEU A 177 5.37 -7.04 12.10
N GLN A 178 4.89 -6.51 13.24
CA GLN A 178 5.01 -7.17 14.55
C GLN A 178 3.82 -8.08 14.87
N HIS A 179 2.78 -8.10 14.05
CA HIS A 179 1.62 -8.93 14.26
C HIS A 179 1.97 -10.44 14.22
N PRO A 180 1.39 -11.30 15.08
CA PRO A 180 1.71 -12.73 15.14
C PRO A 180 1.54 -13.47 13.81
N TRP A 181 0.63 -13.04 12.97
CA TRP A 181 0.42 -13.60 11.64
C TRP A 181 1.61 -13.34 10.68
N ILE A 182 2.35 -12.24 10.86
CA ILE A 182 3.53 -11.88 10.06
C ILE A 182 4.83 -12.32 10.74
N ALA A 183 5.03 -11.93 12.01
CA ALA A 183 6.28 -12.14 12.74
C ALA A 183 6.36 -13.50 13.44
N GLY A 184 5.21 -14.17 13.63
CA GLY A 184 5.11 -15.44 14.36
C GLY A 184 4.82 -16.65 13.48
N ASP A 185 4.35 -17.73 14.12
CA ASP A 185 4.04 -19.02 13.47
C ASP A 185 2.52 -19.30 13.45
N THR A 186 1.69 -18.27 13.45
CA THR A 186 0.22 -18.44 13.49
C THR A 186 -0.42 -18.65 12.12
N ALA A 187 0.32 -18.38 11.05
CA ALA A 187 -0.13 -18.64 9.68
C ALA A 187 -0.14 -20.15 9.38
N LEU A 188 -1.25 -20.66 8.84
CA LEU A 188 -1.46 -22.08 8.58
C LEU A 188 -0.72 -22.55 7.31
N ASP A 189 -0.25 -23.82 7.35
CA ASP A 189 0.38 -24.50 6.20
C ASP A 189 -0.64 -25.29 5.35
N LYS A 190 -1.94 -25.10 5.58
CA LYS A 190 -2.99 -25.77 4.79
C LYS A 190 -3.00 -25.21 3.37
N ASN A 191 -3.05 -26.11 2.37
CA ASN A 191 -3.17 -25.70 0.96
C ASN A 191 -4.55 -25.11 0.68
N ILE A 192 -4.61 -23.84 0.30
CA ILE A 192 -5.82 -23.10 -0.08
C ILE A 192 -5.83 -22.74 -1.57
N HIS A 193 -4.86 -23.25 -2.35
CA HIS A 193 -4.66 -22.87 -3.75
C HIS A 193 -5.90 -23.06 -4.61
N GLU A 194 -6.58 -24.21 -4.51
CA GLU A 194 -7.73 -24.52 -5.38
C GLU A 194 -8.85 -23.48 -5.21
N SER A 195 -9.24 -23.17 -3.98
CA SER A 195 -10.26 -22.18 -3.68
C SER A 195 -9.82 -20.78 -4.12
N VAL A 196 -8.63 -20.33 -3.72
CA VAL A 196 -8.11 -18.99 -4.04
C VAL A 196 -7.93 -18.79 -5.53
N SER A 197 -7.29 -19.75 -6.25
CA SER A 197 -7.05 -19.63 -7.69
C SER A 197 -8.33 -19.61 -8.51
N ALA A 198 -9.34 -20.41 -8.13
CA ALA A 198 -10.65 -20.42 -8.77
C ALA A 198 -11.35 -19.05 -8.63
N GLN A 199 -11.32 -18.45 -7.43
CA GLN A 199 -11.91 -17.14 -7.18
C GLN A 199 -11.14 -16.02 -7.87
N ILE A 200 -9.81 -16.05 -7.88
CA ILE A 200 -8.99 -15.08 -8.63
C ILE A 200 -9.34 -15.13 -10.11
N LYS A 201 -9.38 -16.32 -10.73
CA LYS A 201 -9.77 -16.48 -12.14
C LYS A 201 -11.16 -15.93 -12.43
N LYS A 202 -12.12 -16.18 -11.54
CA LYS A 202 -13.51 -15.71 -11.68
C LYS A 202 -13.63 -14.19 -11.61
N ASN A 203 -12.95 -13.58 -10.63
CA ASN A 203 -13.14 -12.16 -10.28
C ASN A 203 -12.22 -11.22 -11.07
N PHE A 204 -10.99 -11.64 -11.37
CA PHE A 204 -9.98 -10.78 -11.99
C PHE A 204 -9.79 -11.03 -13.50
N ALA A 205 -10.24 -12.15 -14.08
CA ALA A 205 -10.26 -12.36 -15.53
C ALA A 205 -11.03 -11.25 -16.27
N LYS A 206 -12.15 -10.79 -15.69
CA LYS A 206 -12.96 -9.68 -16.26
C LYS A 206 -12.22 -8.33 -16.19
N SER A 207 -11.36 -8.11 -15.20
CA SER A 207 -10.57 -6.90 -15.07
C SER A 207 -9.54 -6.79 -16.20
N LYS A 208 -8.82 -7.86 -16.52
CA LYS A 208 -7.87 -7.91 -17.66
C LYS A 208 -8.55 -7.66 -19.01
N TRP A 209 -9.77 -8.20 -19.20
CA TRP A 209 -10.59 -7.92 -20.39
C TRP A 209 -10.96 -6.43 -20.47
N ARG A 210 -11.34 -5.81 -19.38
CA ARG A 210 -11.70 -4.38 -19.33
C ARG A 210 -10.48 -3.48 -19.59
N GLN A 211 -9.29 -3.82 -19.08
CA GLN A 211 -8.04 -3.11 -19.36
C GLN A 211 -7.63 -3.23 -20.84
N ALA A 212 -7.72 -4.42 -21.44
CA ALA A 212 -7.45 -4.64 -22.87
C ALA A 212 -8.44 -3.87 -23.76
N PHE A 213 -9.72 -3.80 -23.37
CA PHE A 213 -10.74 -3.02 -24.08
C PHE A 213 -10.50 -1.52 -24.01
N ASN A 214 -10.08 -1.01 -22.85
CA ASN A 214 -9.75 0.40 -22.65
C ASN A 214 -8.49 0.80 -23.43
N ALA A 215 -7.46 -0.04 -23.48
CA ALA A 215 -6.27 0.19 -24.29
C ALA A 215 -6.60 0.27 -25.79
N THR A 216 -7.46 -0.63 -26.29
CA THR A 216 -7.93 -0.60 -27.69
C THR A 216 -8.82 0.61 -28.00
N ALA A 217 -9.62 1.08 -27.03
CA ALA A 217 -10.44 2.28 -27.19
C ALA A 217 -9.55 3.54 -27.27
N VAL A 218 -8.51 3.64 -26.44
CA VAL A 218 -7.52 4.74 -26.46
C VAL A 218 -6.76 4.76 -27.78
N VAL A 219 -6.26 3.62 -28.26
CA VAL A 219 -5.58 3.51 -29.57
C VAL A 219 -6.50 3.90 -30.72
N ARG A 220 -7.76 3.50 -30.66
CA ARG A 220 -8.77 3.86 -31.66
C ARG A 220 -9.09 5.36 -31.64
N HIS A 221 -9.12 5.96 -30.46
CA HIS A 221 -9.32 7.41 -30.28
C HIS A 221 -8.12 8.20 -30.81
N MET A 222 -6.90 7.80 -30.51
CA MET A 222 -5.68 8.43 -31.01
C MET A 222 -5.58 8.35 -32.54
N ARG A 223 -5.95 7.22 -33.16
CA ARG A 223 -6.01 7.10 -34.63
C ARG A 223 -7.05 8.05 -35.26
N ARG A 224 -8.19 8.28 -34.62
CA ARG A 224 -9.20 9.25 -35.09
C ARG A 224 -8.67 10.69 -35.03
N LEU A 225 -7.91 11.05 -34.00
CA LEU A 225 -7.29 12.38 -33.88
C LEU A 225 -6.21 12.59 -34.96
N GLN A 226 -5.41 11.55 -35.30
CA GLN A 226 -4.42 11.62 -36.38
C GLN A 226 -5.04 11.72 -37.77
N LEU A 227 -6.19 11.14 -37.99
CA LEU A 227 -6.91 11.21 -39.28
C LEU A 227 -7.69 12.53 -39.46
N GLY A 228 -7.95 13.27 -38.37
CA GLY A 228 -8.62 14.57 -38.39
C GLY A 228 -7.69 15.77 -38.71
N THR A 229 -6.37 15.56 -38.71
CA THR A 229 -5.36 16.63 -38.96
C THR A 229 -4.80 16.64 -40.38
N SER A 230 -5.37 15.89 -41.34
CA SER A 230 -4.86 15.77 -42.71
C SER A 230 -5.68 16.55 -43.73
N GLN A 231 -6.29 17.67 -43.38
CA GLN A 231 -6.85 18.60 -44.38
C GLN A 231 -6.74 20.04 -43.87
N GLU A 232 -5.55 20.64 -44.06
CA GLU A 232 -5.43 22.06 -44.42
C GLU A 232 -4.00 22.29 -44.92
N GLY A 233 -3.90 22.88 -46.11
CA GLY A 233 -2.68 23.08 -46.89
C GLY A 233 -1.77 24.24 -46.36
N PRO A 234 -0.63 24.51 -47.00
CA PRO A 234 0.53 25.07 -46.37
C PRO A 234 0.45 26.60 -46.22
N SER A 235 0.57 27.06 -45.00
CA SER A 235 1.01 28.45 -44.73
C SER A 235 2.34 28.41 -44.02
N GLN A 236 3.35 28.94 -44.71
CA GLN A 236 4.70 29.17 -44.21
C GLN A 236 4.63 30.15 -43.05
N THR A 237 5.11 29.74 -41.89
CA THR A 237 5.63 30.64 -40.86
C THR A 237 6.81 29.97 -40.15
N THR A 238 7.90 30.69 -40.17
CA THR A 238 9.23 30.40 -39.66
C THR A 238 9.23 29.96 -38.18
N LEU A 239 9.90 28.84 -37.89
CA LEU A 239 10.22 28.34 -36.58
C LEU A 239 11.39 29.14 -35.96
N PRO A 240 11.32 29.49 -34.69
CA PRO A 240 12.52 29.77 -33.90
C PRO A 240 13.03 28.47 -33.26
N SER A 241 14.35 28.32 -33.35
CA SER A 241 15.18 27.23 -32.85
C SER A 241 14.99 26.98 -31.35
N PRO A 242 15.04 25.72 -30.88
CA PRO A 242 14.99 25.45 -29.44
C PRO A 242 16.36 25.72 -28.79
N LEU A 243 16.35 26.56 -27.79
CA LEU A 243 17.46 26.83 -26.87
C LEU A 243 17.82 25.55 -26.11
N ARG A 244 19.05 25.11 -26.31
CA ARG A 244 19.75 24.11 -25.50
C ARG A 244 19.95 24.67 -24.08
N ALA A 245 19.26 24.12 -23.08
CA ALA A 245 19.60 24.37 -21.69
C ALA A 245 20.81 23.53 -21.30
N HIS A 246 21.97 24.19 -21.14
CA HIS A 246 23.14 23.61 -20.48
C HIS A 246 22.88 23.53 -18.97
N LEU A 247 22.87 22.33 -18.45
CA LEU A 247 23.02 22.06 -17.03
C LEU A 247 24.46 22.35 -16.63
N LEU A 248 24.70 23.44 -15.94
CA LEU A 248 25.94 23.71 -15.21
C LEU A 248 25.80 23.14 -13.80
N LEU A 249 26.63 22.17 -13.50
CA LEU A 249 26.92 21.72 -12.13
C LEU A 249 27.84 22.78 -11.47
N PRO A 250 27.63 23.17 -10.22
CA PRO A 250 28.63 23.97 -9.52
C PRO A 250 29.77 23.11 -9.02
N GLU A 251 30.97 23.49 -9.39
CA GLU A 251 32.23 22.96 -8.87
C GLU A 251 32.40 23.32 -7.39
N ALA A 252 32.95 22.36 -6.65
CA ALA A 252 33.39 22.51 -5.29
C ALA A 252 34.64 23.41 -5.24
N THR A 253 34.60 24.50 -4.52
CA THR A 253 35.78 25.24 -4.11
C THR A 253 36.13 24.89 -2.67
N GLU A 254 37.27 24.21 -2.53
CA GLU A 254 38.03 24.10 -1.29
C GLU A 254 38.55 25.46 -0.89
N THR A 255 38.38 25.82 0.37
CA THR A 255 39.29 26.78 1.05
C THR A 255 39.53 26.34 2.48
N GLU A 256 40.81 26.18 2.72
CA GLU A 256 41.46 25.80 3.98
C GLU A 256 41.44 26.90 5.05
N HIS A 257 41.65 26.43 6.29
CA HIS A 257 42.24 27.06 7.49
C HIS A 257 41.47 28.21 8.16
N THR A 258 41.21 28.10 9.44
CA THR A 258 42.15 28.27 10.57
C THR A 258 41.47 27.92 11.90
N THR A 259 42.28 27.32 12.75
CA THR A 259 42.26 27.12 14.19
C THR A 259 41.72 28.30 15.02
N GLU A 260 40.98 27.99 16.09
CA GLU A 260 41.29 28.38 17.48
C GLU A 260 40.23 27.83 18.44
N SER A 261 40.75 27.14 19.46
CA SER A 261 40.15 26.81 20.77
C SER A 261 40.73 27.81 21.79
N PRO A 262 40.42 27.84 23.06
CA PRO A 262 39.33 27.38 23.92
C PRO A 262 38.87 28.46 24.97
N CYS A 263 37.89 28.13 25.82
CA CYS A 263 37.75 28.56 27.24
C CYS A 263 36.53 27.82 27.82
N GLU A 264 36.65 26.86 28.71
CA GLU A 264 36.88 26.89 30.16
C GLU A 264 35.87 27.72 30.96
N GLY A 265 35.26 27.04 31.90
CA GLY A 265 34.72 27.67 33.10
C GLY A 265 33.43 27.08 33.58
N CYS A 266 33.57 26.14 34.45
CA CYS A 266 33.32 26.09 35.88
C CYS A 266 31.89 25.79 36.31
N CYS A 267 31.78 24.64 36.97
CA CYS A 267 31.53 24.45 38.43
C CYS A 267 30.14 24.87 38.89
N SER A 268 29.42 24.17 39.70
CA SER A 268 29.71 23.14 40.75
C SER A 268 28.38 22.73 41.40
N GLN A 269 28.30 21.46 41.83
CA GLN A 269 27.81 20.99 43.16
C GLN A 269 26.37 21.35 43.57
N SER A 270 25.60 20.55 44.22
CA SER A 270 25.74 19.40 45.13
C SER A 270 24.33 18.85 45.36
N ALA A 271 24.15 17.56 45.42
CA ALA A 271 24.11 16.66 46.56
C ALA A 271 22.79 16.60 47.35
N ASP A 272 22.44 15.35 47.65
CA ASP A 272 21.60 14.81 48.74
C ASP A 272 20.08 14.76 48.46
N GLY A 273 19.41 13.69 48.63
CA GLY A 273 19.48 12.52 49.49
C GLY A 273 18.14 11.85 49.57
N GLY A 274 18.14 10.55 49.60
CA GLY A 274 17.27 9.83 50.52
C GLY A 274 15.97 9.16 50.01
N ALA A 275 16.05 7.85 49.94
CA ALA A 275 15.16 6.87 50.56
C ALA A 275 13.80 6.49 49.92
N GLU A 276 13.76 5.24 49.43
CA GLU A 276 12.80 4.15 49.75
C GLU A 276 11.30 4.41 49.75
N ARG A 277 10.58 3.70 48.86
CA ARG A 277 9.64 2.61 49.22
C ARG A 277 8.73 2.27 48.02
N ASP A 278 8.86 1.05 47.57
CA ASP A 278 7.71 0.27 47.02
C ASP A 278 6.63 0.12 48.10
N PRO A 279 5.35 -0.13 47.78
CA PRO A 279 4.92 -1.33 47.12
C PRO A 279 3.63 -1.25 46.26
N LEU A 280 3.52 -2.19 45.31
CA LEU A 280 2.35 -2.97 44.91
C LEU A 280 0.94 -2.36 45.10
N SER A 281 0.21 -2.11 44.01
CA SER A 281 -1.22 -2.41 44.00
C SER A 281 -1.73 -2.73 42.59
N ASN A 282 -2.22 -3.96 42.49
CA ASN A 282 -3.11 -4.52 41.50
C ASN A 282 -4.17 -3.55 40.97
N CYS A 283 -4.30 -3.48 39.65
CA CYS A 283 -5.58 -3.12 39.03
C CYS A 283 -5.94 -4.13 37.95
N THR A 284 -6.71 -5.11 38.36
CA THR A 284 -7.53 -5.99 37.53
C THR A 284 -8.64 -5.17 36.90
N TYR A 285 -8.64 -5.02 35.58
CA TYR A 285 -9.85 -4.61 34.86
C TYR A 285 -10.57 -5.83 34.32
N ARG A 286 -11.71 -6.12 34.96
CA ARG A 286 -12.74 -7.03 34.48
C ARG A 286 -13.48 -6.39 33.33
N CYS A 287 -13.48 -7.00 32.17
CA CYS A 287 -14.48 -6.77 31.14
C CYS A 287 -15.74 -7.59 31.49
N HIS A 288 -16.87 -6.92 31.61
CA HIS A 288 -18.19 -7.56 31.60
C HIS A 288 -18.82 -7.42 30.22
N PRO A 289 -19.43 -8.47 29.69
CA PRO A 289 -20.24 -8.36 28.47
C PRO A 289 -21.66 -7.93 28.85
N THR A 290 -22.20 -6.96 28.13
CA THR A 290 -23.63 -6.65 28.19
C THR A 290 -24.31 -7.13 26.92
N SER A 291 -24.96 -8.29 27.01
CA SER A 291 -26.14 -8.61 26.19
C SER A 291 -27.29 -7.71 26.58
N LEU A 292 -28.10 -7.27 25.62
CA LEU A 292 -29.56 -7.41 25.65
C LEU A 292 -30.26 -6.61 24.53
N VAL A 293 -31.09 -7.37 23.86
CA VAL A 293 -32.30 -7.11 23.04
C VAL A 293 -32.09 -6.56 21.65
#